data_668711978fae26729d9ea789761bb6db
#
_entry.id   668711978fae26729d9ea789761bb6db
#
_cell.length_a   1.000
_cell.length_b   1.000
_cell.length_c   1.000
_cell.angle_alpha   90.00
_cell.angle_beta   90.00
_cell.angle_gamma   90.00
#
_symmetry.space_group_name_H-M   'P 1'
#
loop_
_entity.id
_entity.type
_entity.pdbx_description
1 polymer ?
#
loop_
_entity_poly.entity_id
_entity_poly.type
_entity_poly.pdbx_seq_one_letter_code
_entity_poly.pdbx_strand_id
1 'polypeptide(L)'
;MNNNELHLGDVIVIIDRNTRNYLKIGSVIETNTDKYTYVVEFVVTEFSNCGEYSSCQERIIKEYYDETLPQKCAIIYREEEENV
;
A
#
# COMPACT_ATOMS: atom_id res chain seq x y z
N MET A 1 15.37 18.42 -4.63
CA MET A 1 15.25 17.47 -4.72
C MET A 1 14.18 16.82 -4.20
N ASN A 2 13.52 16.11 -4.69
CA ASN A 2 12.47 15.52 -4.21
C ASN A 2 12.73 14.37 -3.48
N ASN A 3 12.35 14.31 -2.30
CA ASN A 3 12.50 13.23 -1.52
C ASN A 3 11.28 12.43 -1.63
N ASN A 4 11.29 11.41 -2.44
CA ASN A 4 10.13 10.58 -2.64
C ASN A 4 10.08 9.43 -1.68
N GLU A 5 10.74 9.56 -0.56
CA GLU A 5 10.77 8.51 0.40
C GLU A 5 9.42 8.29 1.04
N LEU A 6 9.02 7.05 1.19
CA LEU A 6 7.77 6.73 1.88
C LEU A 6 8.03 6.59 3.37
N HIS A 7 7.04 6.96 4.16
CA HIS A 7 7.13 6.89 5.61
C HIS A 7 6.14 5.88 6.14
N LEU A 8 6.41 5.38 7.31
CA LEU A 8 5.49 4.48 7.97
C LEU A 8 4.13 5.14 8.13
N GLY A 9 3.11 4.42 7.81
CA GLY A 9 1.75 4.94 7.94
C GLY A 9 1.23 5.64 6.70
N ASP A 10 2.08 5.87 5.71
CA ASP A 10 1.61 6.48 4.47
C ASP A 10 0.59 5.59 3.81
N VAL A 11 -0.49 6.17 3.35
CA VAL A 11 -1.49 5.44 2.57
C VAL A 11 -1.23 5.78 1.11
N ILE A 12 -1.03 4.75 0.31
CA ILE A 12 -0.60 4.93 -1.07
C ILE A 12 -1.52 4.17 -2.02
N VAL A 13 -1.51 4.56 -3.27
CA VAL A 13 -2.16 3.82 -4.33
C VAL A 13 -1.11 3.51 -5.38
N ILE A 14 -1.09 2.28 -5.87
CA ILE A 14 -0.12 1.88 -6.89
C ILE A 14 -0.61 2.43 -8.23
N ILE A 15 0.20 3.26 -8.86
CA ILE A 15 -0.20 3.92 -10.11
C ILE A 15 0.57 3.40 -11.33
N ASP A 16 1.51 2.50 -11.13
CA ASP A 16 2.26 1.92 -12.24
C ASP A 16 1.56 0.64 -12.66
N ARG A 17 1.07 0.62 -13.88
CA ARG A 17 0.28 -0.53 -14.35
C ARG A 17 1.09 -1.81 -14.44
N ASN A 18 2.40 -1.75 -14.42
CA ASN A 18 3.24 -2.94 -14.47
C ASN A 18 3.62 -3.45 -13.09
N THR A 19 3.15 -2.78 -12.06
CA THR A 19 3.48 -3.15 -10.68
C THR A 19 2.33 -3.94 -10.08
N ARG A 20 2.66 -4.93 -9.25
CA ARG A 20 1.65 -5.73 -8.58
C ARG A 20 0.71 -4.82 -7.79
N ASN A 21 -0.53 -5.20 -7.73
CA ASN A 21 -1.56 -4.46 -6.99
C ASN A 21 -1.85 -3.09 -7.59
N TYR A 22 -1.74 -2.99 -8.91
CA TYR A 22 -2.04 -1.76 -9.64
C TYR A 22 -3.43 -1.24 -9.24
N LEU A 23 -3.50 0.02 -8.92
CA LEU A 23 -4.71 0.74 -8.49
C LEU A 23 -5.29 0.28 -7.15
N LYS A 24 -4.54 -0.50 -6.39
CA LYS A 24 -4.98 -0.86 -5.05
C LYS A 24 -4.39 0.11 -4.04
N ILE A 25 -5.13 0.33 -2.98
CA ILE A 25 -4.73 1.24 -1.92
C ILE A 25 -4.19 0.42 -0.77
N GLY A 26 -3.04 0.81 -0.27
CA GLY A 26 -2.41 0.11 0.84
C GLY A 26 -1.73 1.06 1.79
N SER A 27 -1.28 0.53 2.89
CA SER A 27 -0.58 1.30 3.92
C SER A 27 0.84 0.80 4.06
N VAL A 28 1.78 1.70 4.18
CA VAL A 28 3.18 1.33 4.39
C VAL A 28 3.33 0.95 5.86
N ILE A 29 3.61 -0.32 6.12
CA ILE A 29 3.70 -0.80 7.50
C ILE A 29 5.14 -1.03 7.93
N GLU A 30 6.08 -1.01 7.00
CA GLU A 30 7.46 -1.20 7.35
C GLU A 30 8.34 -0.53 6.32
N THR A 31 9.37 0.14 6.75
CA THR A 31 10.37 0.69 5.85
C THR A 31 11.74 0.23 6.32
N ASN A 32 12.62 -0.06 5.39
CA ASN A 32 13.98 -0.44 5.72
C ASN A 32 14.91 0.57 5.07
N THR A 33 15.46 1.48 5.86
CA THR A 33 16.26 2.55 5.32
C THR A 33 17.62 2.07 4.82
N ASP A 34 18.11 0.95 5.34
CA ASP A 34 19.37 0.44 4.88
C ASP A 34 19.28 -0.18 3.50
N LYS A 35 18.16 -0.79 3.19
CA LYS A 35 17.98 -1.46 1.92
C LYS A 35 16.98 -0.76 1.03
N TYR A 36 16.36 0.31 1.53
CA TYR A 36 15.36 1.07 0.80
C TYR A 36 14.23 0.18 0.30
N THR A 37 13.78 -0.73 1.17
CA THR A 37 12.67 -1.61 0.82
C THR A 37 11.46 -1.27 1.67
N TYR A 38 10.31 -1.71 1.23
CA TYR A 38 9.07 -1.36 1.88
C TYR A 38 8.14 -2.55 1.97
N VAL A 39 7.35 -2.60 3.02
CA VAL A 39 6.28 -3.58 3.14
C VAL A 39 4.98 -2.80 3.16
N VAL A 40 4.07 -3.17 2.28
CA VAL A 40 2.78 -2.49 2.15
C VAL A 40 1.69 -3.50 2.42
N GLU A 41 0.71 -3.09 3.23
CA GLU A 41 -0.40 -3.94 3.57
C GLU A 41 -1.62 -3.48 2.80
N PHE A 42 -2.23 -4.40 2.08
CA PHE A 42 -3.44 -4.11 1.31
C PHE A 42 -4.60 -4.89 1.90
N VAL A 43 -5.77 -4.29 1.91
CA VAL A 43 -6.99 -4.98 2.32
C VAL A 43 -7.75 -5.31 1.05
N VAL A 44 -7.94 -6.59 0.81
CA VAL A 44 -8.63 -7.05 -0.38
C VAL A 44 -9.97 -7.60 0.04
N THR A 45 -11.02 -7.17 -0.64
CA THR A 45 -12.36 -7.64 -0.36
C THR A 45 -12.71 -8.69 -1.39
N GLU A 46 -13.07 -9.86 -0.90
CA GLU A 46 -13.48 -10.95 -1.77
C GLU A 46 -14.97 -11.18 -1.59
N PHE A 47 -15.67 -11.29 -2.70
CA PHE A 47 -17.09 -11.57 -2.67
C PHE A 47 -17.32 -12.97 -3.17
N SER A 48 -18.11 -13.72 -2.46
CA SER A 48 -18.51 -15.03 -2.95
C SER A 48 -20.01 -15.13 -2.92
N ASN A 49 -20.57 -15.60 -4.03
CA ASN A 49 -21.98 -15.84 -4.14
C ASN A 49 -22.17 -17.34 -4.17
N CYS A 50 -22.94 -17.83 -3.24
CA CYS A 50 -23.19 -19.22 -3.18
C CYS A 50 -24.69 -19.39 -3.02
N GLY A 51 -25.37 -19.65 -4.11
CA GLY A 51 -26.82 -19.77 -4.08
C GLY A 51 -27.49 -18.50 -3.70
N GLU A 52 -28.27 -18.54 -2.63
CA GLU A 52 -28.99 -17.35 -2.18
C GLU A 52 -28.15 -16.51 -1.24
N TYR A 53 -26.97 -16.95 -0.90
CA TYR A 53 -26.16 -16.23 0.05
C TYR A 53 -24.99 -15.57 -0.66
N SER A 54 -24.73 -14.33 -0.32
CA SER A 54 -23.54 -13.66 -0.75
C SER A 54 -22.74 -13.32 0.50
N SER A 55 -21.46 -13.55 0.46
CA SER A 55 -20.63 -13.20 1.59
C SER A 55 -19.50 -12.32 1.10
N CYS A 56 -19.05 -11.47 2.00
CA CYS A 56 -17.98 -10.55 1.73
C CYS A 56 -16.91 -10.81 2.78
N GLN A 57 -15.72 -11.10 2.33
CA GLN A 57 -14.63 -11.36 3.25
C GLN A 57 -13.51 -10.43 2.95
N GLU A 58 -12.91 -9.86 3.98
CA GLU A 58 -11.75 -9.02 3.82
C GLU A 58 -10.52 -9.83 4.17
N ARG A 59 -9.50 -9.69 3.36
CA ARG A 59 -8.25 -10.38 3.59
C ARG A 59 -7.12 -9.39 3.51
N ILE A 60 -6.16 -9.50 4.41
CA ILE A 60 -5.02 -8.62 4.45
C ILE A 60 -3.86 -9.30 3.75
N ILE A 61 -3.26 -8.59 2.80
CA ILE A 61 -2.13 -9.09 2.05
C ILE A 61 -0.97 -8.16 2.30
N LYS A 62 0.19 -8.71 2.62
CA LYS A 62 1.41 -7.94 2.79
C LYS A 62 2.31 -8.20 1.61
N GLU A 63 2.79 -7.14 1.00
CA GLU A 63 3.65 -7.25 -0.16
C GLU A 63 4.94 -6.50 0.06
N TYR A 64 6.03 -7.07 -0.43
CA TYR A 64 7.34 -6.47 -0.30
C TYR A 64 7.68 -5.76 -1.60
N TYR A 65 8.20 -4.56 -1.49
CA TYR A 65 8.57 -3.76 -2.65
C TYR A 65 10.00 -3.24 -2.48
N ASP A 66 10.66 -3.01 -3.59
CA ASP A 66 12.03 -2.53 -3.57
C ASP A 66 12.07 -0.99 -3.54
N GLU A 67 13.23 -0.46 -3.76
CA GLU A 67 13.46 0.99 -3.66
C GLU A 67 12.74 1.79 -4.74
N THR A 68 12.20 1.15 -5.74
CA THR A 68 11.51 1.88 -6.79
C THR A 68 10.05 2.17 -6.46
N LEU A 69 9.57 1.64 -5.34
CA LEU A 69 8.15 1.84 -4.98
C LEU A 69 7.73 3.31 -4.95
N PRO A 70 8.51 4.24 -4.39
CA PRO A 70 8.05 5.63 -4.37
C PRO A 70 7.75 6.20 -5.75
N GLN A 71 8.37 5.67 -6.78
CA GLN A 71 8.12 6.14 -8.14
C GLN A 71 6.92 5.48 -8.77
N LYS A 72 6.41 4.43 -8.15
CA LYS A 72 5.33 3.63 -8.72
C LYS A 72 4.01 3.82 -8.01
N CYS A 73 3.98 4.70 -7.05
CA CYS A 73 2.77 4.93 -6.24
C CYS A 73 2.58 6.40 -6.01
N ALA A 74 1.38 6.75 -5.58
CA ALA A 74 1.06 8.11 -5.16
C ALA A 74 0.64 8.05 -3.70
N ILE A 75 1.06 9.03 -2.92
CA ILE A 75 0.66 9.10 -1.51
C ILE A 75 -0.66 9.82 -1.48
N ILE A 76 -1.70 9.15 -0.98
CA ILE A 76 -3.01 9.76 -0.88
C ILE A 76 -3.31 10.25 0.52
N TYR A 77 -2.56 9.79 1.52
CA TYR A 77 -2.73 10.29 2.87
C TYR A 77 -1.44 10.08 3.64
N ARG A 78 -1.01 11.08 4.35
CA ARG A 78 0.15 10.99 5.23
C ARG A 78 -0.19 11.71 6.52
N GLU A 79 -0.02 10.99 7.62
CA GLU A 79 -0.25 11.62 8.90
C GLU A 79 0.93 12.50 9.20
N GLU A 80 0.67 13.77 9.45
CA GLU A 80 1.74 14.68 9.78
C GLU A 80 1.86 14.76 11.25
N GLU A 81 3.10 14.67 11.73
CA GLU A 81 3.31 14.87 13.12
C GLU A 81 3.23 16.31 13.40
N GLU A 82 2.42 16.68 14.35
CA GLU A 82 2.37 18.04 14.74
C GLU A 82 3.49 18.31 15.64
N ASN A 83 4.36 19.18 15.25
CA ASN A 83 5.39 19.58 16.11
C ASN A 83 4.94 20.73 16.88
N VAL A 84 4.70 20.55 18.09
CA VAL A 84 4.20 21.60 18.91
C VAL A 84 5.32 22.19 19.72
#